data_4b2cb4c23cc0a0006632c94f9ed887ea
#
_entry.id   4b2cb4c23cc0a0006632c94f9ed887ea
#
_cell.length_a   1.000
_cell.length_b   1.000
_cell.length_c   1.000
_cell.angle_alpha   90.00
_cell.angle_beta   90.00
_cell.angle_gamma   90.00
#
_symmetry.space_group_name_H-M   'P 1'
#
loop_
_entity.id
_entity.type
_entity.pdbx_description
1 polymer ?
#
loop_
_entity_poly.entity_id
_entity_poly.type
_entity_poly.pdbx_seq_one_letter_code
_entity_poly.pdbx_strand_id
1 'polypeptide(L)'
;MKSYKVYLTPDAIQDLIDIYEYIAAKSGLPEVAWAYIEKLRQKCHDLKTTPLIGQQRDDLRKNLRIVAIDKNAIAAFEVNENKQSVTILNIFYGGRDYEAIMGSETPYKNAELDK
;
A
#
# COMPACT_ATOMS: atom_id res chain seq x y z
N MET A 1 24.04 3.36 -8.57
CA MET A 1 22.66 2.85 -8.53
C MET A 1 21.75 3.84 -7.81
N LYS A 2 20.63 4.15 -8.42
CA LYS A 2 19.67 5.06 -7.80
C LYS A 2 18.93 4.41 -6.66
N SER A 3 18.68 5.19 -5.61
CA SER A 3 17.89 4.74 -4.49
C SER A 3 16.80 5.77 -4.25
N TYR A 4 15.55 5.30 -4.19
CA TYR A 4 14.39 6.16 -3.98
C TYR A 4 14.04 6.20 -2.51
N LYS A 5 13.48 7.32 -2.07
CA LYS A 5 12.95 7.41 -0.71
C LYS A 5 11.53 6.86 -0.72
N VAL A 6 11.22 6.04 0.29
CA VAL A 6 9.90 5.41 0.39
C VAL A 6 9.14 6.05 1.54
N TYR A 7 7.94 6.53 1.24
CA TYR A 7 7.05 7.16 2.21
C TYR A 7 5.76 6.36 2.29
N LEU A 8 5.19 6.31 3.49
CA LEU A 8 3.86 5.73 3.68
C LEU A 8 2.90 6.86 4.03
N THR A 9 1.75 6.88 3.35
CA THR A 9 0.70 7.85 3.69
C THR A 9 0.09 7.48 5.04
N PRO A 10 -0.62 8.42 5.67
CA PRO A 10 -1.38 8.07 6.87
C PRO A 10 -2.34 6.91 6.65
N ASP A 11 -2.95 6.83 5.46
CA ASP A 11 -3.84 5.72 5.14
C ASP A 11 -3.10 4.40 5.09
N ALA A 12 -1.89 4.38 4.52
CA ALA A 12 -1.09 3.15 4.47
C ALA A 12 -0.69 2.73 5.88
N ILE A 13 -0.33 3.69 6.73
CA ILE A 13 0.01 3.39 8.12
C ILE A 13 -1.19 2.82 8.85
N GLN A 14 -2.37 3.43 8.64
CA GLN A 14 -3.59 2.92 9.25
C GLN A 14 -3.91 1.51 8.77
N ASP A 15 -3.68 1.24 7.47
CA ASP A 15 -3.87 -0.10 6.93
C ASP A 15 -3.01 -1.12 7.68
N LEU A 16 -1.75 -0.77 7.94
CA LEU A 16 -0.86 -1.67 8.69
C LEU A 16 -1.36 -1.90 10.11
N ILE A 17 -1.86 -0.85 10.76
CA ILE A 17 -2.42 -0.98 12.11
C ILE A 17 -3.63 -1.91 12.08
N ASP A 18 -4.51 -1.74 11.10
CA ASP A 18 -5.71 -2.57 10.99
C ASP A 18 -5.34 -4.04 10.74
N ILE A 19 -4.33 -4.28 9.90
CA ILE A 19 -3.86 -5.63 9.62
C ILE A 19 -3.29 -6.24 10.90
N TYR A 20 -2.50 -5.45 11.64
CA TYR A 20 -1.93 -5.91 12.90
C TYR A 20 -3.04 -6.37 13.86
N GLU A 21 -4.06 -5.52 14.04
CA GLU A 21 -5.13 -5.81 14.96
C GLU A 21 -5.90 -7.05 14.56
N TYR A 22 -6.15 -7.20 13.25
CA TYR A 22 -6.85 -8.36 12.75
C TYR A 22 -6.08 -9.65 13.03
N ILE A 23 -4.77 -9.66 12.74
CA ILE A 23 -3.96 -10.86 12.92
C ILE A 23 -3.75 -11.16 14.39
N ALA A 24 -3.54 -10.12 15.22
CA ALA A 24 -3.37 -10.32 16.66
C ALA A 24 -4.62 -10.92 17.28
N ALA A 25 -5.80 -10.45 16.88
CA ALA A 25 -7.06 -10.99 17.40
C ALA A 25 -7.27 -12.41 16.93
N LYS A 26 -6.99 -12.68 15.66
CA LYS A 26 -7.25 -14.00 15.08
C LYS A 26 -6.29 -15.06 15.61
N SER A 27 -5.02 -14.71 15.75
CA SER A 27 -4.00 -15.68 16.20
C SER A 27 -3.90 -15.77 17.71
N GLY A 28 -4.33 -14.71 18.41
CA GLY A 28 -4.13 -14.60 19.85
C GLY A 28 -2.69 -14.33 20.22
N LEU A 29 -1.83 -14.04 19.25
CA LEU A 29 -0.39 -13.85 19.46
C LEU A 29 0.07 -12.53 18.87
N PRO A 30 0.12 -11.46 19.67
CA PRO A 30 0.54 -10.15 19.13
C PRO A 30 1.93 -10.16 18.48
N GLU A 31 2.84 -11.00 18.97
CA GLU A 31 4.18 -11.06 18.40
C GLU A 31 4.16 -11.64 16.98
N VAL A 32 3.24 -12.55 16.68
CA VAL A 32 3.07 -13.08 15.33
C VAL A 32 2.58 -11.97 14.40
N ALA A 33 1.60 -11.21 14.88
CA ALA A 33 1.08 -10.09 14.10
C ALA A 33 2.17 -9.05 13.86
N TRP A 34 2.95 -8.73 14.88
CA TRP A 34 4.01 -7.75 14.75
C TRP A 34 5.05 -8.18 13.73
N ALA A 35 5.46 -9.45 13.77
CA ALA A 35 6.46 -9.97 12.83
C ALA A 35 5.94 -9.86 11.39
N TYR A 36 4.65 -10.12 11.18
CA TYR A 36 4.07 -10.03 9.85
C TYR A 36 4.07 -8.57 9.35
N ILE A 37 3.71 -7.62 10.22
CA ILE A 37 3.71 -6.21 9.86
C ILE A 37 5.11 -5.74 9.47
N GLU A 38 6.13 -6.17 10.23
CA GLU A 38 7.50 -5.80 9.91
C GLU A 38 7.92 -6.36 8.56
N LYS A 39 7.47 -7.56 8.24
CA LYS A 39 7.72 -8.16 6.93
C LYS A 39 7.10 -7.31 5.82
N LEU A 40 5.86 -6.85 6.00
CA LEU A 40 5.21 -6.00 5.00
C LEU A 40 5.93 -4.67 4.85
N ARG A 41 6.32 -4.07 5.97
CA ARG A 41 7.05 -2.81 5.93
C ARG A 41 8.37 -2.95 5.17
N GLN A 42 9.08 -4.04 5.42
CA GLN A 42 10.35 -4.29 4.75
C GLN A 42 10.14 -4.45 3.23
N LYS A 43 9.07 -5.14 2.83
CA LYS A 43 8.78 -5.30 1.41
C LYS A 43 8.47 -3.97 0.74
N CYS A 44 7.75 -3.09 1.44
CA CYS A 44 7.51 -1.75 0.92
C CYS A 44 8.81 -0.97 0.81
N HIS A 45 9.66 -1.08 1.81
CA HIS A 45 10.94 -0.37 1.81
C HIS A 45 11.85 -0.84 0.67
N ASP A 46 11.75 -2.12 0.28
CA ASP A 46 12.55 -2.67 -0.80
C ASP A 46 12.25 -2.00 -2.14
N LEU A 47 11.13 -1.30 -2.26
CA LEU A 47 10.83 -0.56 -3.48
C LEU A 47 11.83 0.55 -3.76
N LYS A 48 12.64 0.91 -2.78
CA LYS A 48 13.66 1.95 -2.95
C LYS A 48 14.63 1.63 -4.08
N THR A 49 14.84 0.36 -4.38
CA THR A 49 15.76 -0.05 -5.46
C THR A 49 15.05 -0.64 -6.66
N THR A 50 13.75 -0.92 -6.55
CA THR A 50 12.97 -1.47 -7.66
C THR A 50 11.62 -0.76 -7.75
N PRO A 51 11.63 0.59 -7.91
CA PRO A 51 10.37 1.34 -7.82
C PRO A 51 9.40 1.10 -8.97
N LEU A 52 9.88 0.61 -10.09
CA LEU A 52 9.00 0.40 -11.26
C LEU A 52 8.56 -1.06 -11.40
N ILE A 53 8.60 -1.80 -10.29
CA ILE A 53 8.12 -3.16 -10.25
C ILE A 53 6.59 -3.17 -10.18
N GLY A 54 6.01 -4.33 -10.47
CA GLY A 54 4.56 -4.49 -10.36
C GLY A 54 3.85 -4.05 -11.62
N GLN A 55 2.55 -3.85 -11.49
CA GLN A 55 1.68 -3.54 -12.62
C GLN A 55 1.20 -2.10 -12.55
N GLN A 56 1.36 -1.38 -13.66
CA GLN A 56 0.83 -0.02 -13.75
C GLN A 56 -0.68 -0.08 -14.02
N ARG A 57 -1.43 0.68 -13.26
CA ARG A 57 -2.88 0.65 -13.32
C ARG A 57 -3.45 2.06 -13.49
N ASP A 58 -3.08 2.70 -14.61
CA ASP A 58 -3.60 4.03 -14.93
C ASP A 58 -5.11 4.02 -15.13
N ASP A 59 -5.67 2.84 -15.41
CA ASP A 59 -7.12 2.70 -15.54
C ASP A 59 -7.84 2.97 -14.23
N LEU A 60 -7.19 2.74 -13.09
CA LEU A 60 -7.78 2.99 -11.78
C LEU A 60 -7.47 4.40 -11.30
N ARG A 61 -6.24 4.81 -11.44
CA ARG A 61 -5.79 6.12 -11.02
C ARG A 61 -4.48 6.40 -11.72
N LYS A 62 -4.32 7.62 -12.24
CA LYS A 62 -3.13 7.98 -12.99
C LYS A 62 -1.87 7.74 -12.17
N ASN A 63 -0.90 7.09 -12.78
CA ASN A 63 0.41 6.78 -12.21
C ASN A 63 0.37 5.78 -11.06
N LEU A 64 -0.76 5.10 -10.88
CA LEU A 64 -0.88 4.09 -9.84
C LEU A 64 -0.16 2.81 -10.25
N ARG A 65 0.58 2.22 -9.32
CA ARG A 65 1.19 0.90 -9.49
C ARG A 65 0.74 0.00 -8.36
N ILE A 66 0.62 -1.27 -8.67
CA ILE A 66 0.16 -2.30 -7.73
C ILE A 66 1.21 -3.41 -7.72
N VAL A 67 1.61 -3.85 -6.54
CA VAL A 67 2.55 -4.96 -6.42
C VAL A 67 2.15 -5.83 -5.23
N ALA A 68 2.25 -7.14 -5.39
CA ALA A 68 2.07 -8.06 -4.28
C ALA A 68 3.31 -7.99 -3.41
N ILE A 69 3.13 -7.68 -2.13
CA ILE A 69 4.22 -7.63 -1.17
C ILE A 69 4.23 -8.87 -0.28
N ASP A 70 3.20 -9.69 -0.41
CA ASP A 70 3.07 -10.98 0.25
C ASP A 70 1.96 -11.70 -0.50
N LYS A 71 1.81 -13.01 -0.29
CA LYS A 71 0.75 -13.73 -1.00
C LYS A 71 -0.65 -13.26 -0.62
N ASN A 72 -0.79 -12.62 0.54
CA ASN A 72 -2.07 -12.10 1.00
C ASN A 72 -2.12 -10.59 1.08
N ALA A 73 -1.11 -9.89 0.60
CA ALA A 73 -1.05 -8.44 0.76
C ALA A 73 -0.54 -7.77 -0.50
N ILE A 74 -1.16 -6.64 -0.83
CA ILE A 74 -0.87 -5.87 -2.03
C ILE A 74 -0.61 -4.43 -1.61
N ALA A 75 0.41 -3.81 -2.20
CA ALA A 75 0.68 -2.39 -1.99
C ALA A 75 0.27 -1.60 -3.24
N ALA A 76 -0.42 -0.49 -3.01
CA ALA A 76 -0.74 0.47 -4.05
C ALA A 76 0.17 1.68 -3.85
N PHE A 77 0.89 2.09 -4.89
CA PHE A 77 1.89 3.12 -4.72
C PHE A 77 2.07 3.96 -5.97
N GLU A 78 2.73 5.10 -5.81
CA GLU A 78 3.10 5.99 -6.91
C GLU A 78 4.59 6.25 -6.86
N VAL A 79 5.19 6.47 -8.04
CA VAL A 79 6.61 6.77 -8.15
C VAL A 79 6.75 8.18 -8.70
N ASN A 80 7.54 9.00 -8.05
CA ASN A 80 7.88 10.33 -8.53
C ASN A 80 9.34 10.29 -8.99
N GLU A 81 9.54 10.22 -10.30
CA GLU A 81 10.88 10.09 -10.86
C GLU A 81 11.73 11.34 -10.60
N ASN A 82 11.10 12.51 -10.65
CA ASN A 82 11.84 13.76 -10.47
C ASN A 82 12.41 13.87 -9.06
N LYS A 83 11.60 13.47 -8.07
CA LYS A 83 12.03 13.54 -6.68
C LYS A 83 12.67 12.24 -6.20
N GLN A 84 12.67 11.23 -7.06
CA GLN A 84 13.18 9.89 -6.71
C GLN A 84 12.55 9.40 -5.42
N SER A 85 11.22 9.39 -5.41
CA SER A 85 10.46 8.94 -4.25
C SER A 85 9.37 7.96 -4.64
N VAL A 86 9.02 7.10 -3.69
CA VAL A 86 7.92 6.16 -3.80
C VAL A 86 6.97 6.44 -2.65
N THR A 87 5.70 6.64 -2.96
CA THR A 87 4.69 6.89 -1.94
C THR A 87 3.73 5.72 -1.90
N ILE A 88 3.71 5.00 -0.79
CA ILE A 88 2.77 3.90 -0.58
C ILE A 88 1.45 4.52 -0.16
N LEU A 89 0.44 4.36 -1.01
CA LEU A 89 -0.87 4.98 -0.78
C LEU A 89 -1.74 4.15 0.14
N ASN A 90 -1.74 2.83 -0.07
CA ASN A 90 -2.57 1.91 0.69
C ASN A 90 -1.93 0.53 0.69
N ILE A 91 -2.29 -0.27 1.69
CA ILE A 91 -1.90 -1.67 1.76
C ILE A 91 -3.19 -2.47 1.95
N PHE A 92 -3.43 -3.45 1.07
CA PHE A 92 -4.64 -4.27 1.09
C PHE A 92 -4.28 -5.69 1.52
N TYR A 93 -5.11 -6.25 2.38
CA TYR A 93 -4.84 -7.57 2.95
C TYR A 93 -6.08 -8.45 2.83
N GLY A 94 -5.85 -9.74 2.60
CA GLY A 94 -6.91 -10.72 2.65
C GLY A 94 -7.87 -10.70 1.47
N GLY A 95 -7.39 -10.28 0.31
CA GLY A 95 -8.20 -10.32 -0.90
C GLY A 95 -9.18 -9.17 -1.02
N ARG A 96 -8.94 -8.05 -0.34
CA ARG A 96 -9.78 -6.88 -0.50
C ARG A 96 -9.79 -6.41 -1.95
N ASP A 97 -10.90 -5.84 -2.35
CA ASP A 97 -11.10 -5.38 -3.71
C ASP A 97 -10.42 -4.02 -3.90
N TYR A 98 -9.11 -4.05 -4.14
CA TYR A 98 -8.36 -2.82 -4.30
C TYR A 98 -8.79 -2.05 -5.54
N GLU A 99 -9.30 -2.76 -6.56
CA GLU A 99 -9.75 -2.08 -7.78
C GLU A 99 -10.93 -1.18 -7.49
N ALA A 100 -11.89 -1.66 -6.72
CA ALA A 100 -13.04 -0.85 -6.37
C ALA A 100 -12.63 0.34 -5.52
N ILE A 101 -11.75 0.10 -4.56
CA ILE A 101 -11.32 1.15 -3.63
C ILE A 101 -10.52 2.23 -4.37
N MET A 102 -9.51 1.83 -5.14
CA MET A 102 -8.65 2.79 -5.82
C MET A 102 -9.32 3.44 -7.01
N GLY A 103 -10.17 2.69 -7.71
CA GLY A 103 -10.85 3.21 -8.89
C GLY A 103 -12.00 4.13 -8.56
N SER A 104 -12.63 3.95 -7.39
CA SER A 104 -13.75 4.80 -7.00
C SER A 104 -13.31 6.07 -6.30
N GLU A 105 -12.06 6.18 -6.00
CA GLU A 105 -11.51 7.32 -5.30
C GLU A 105 -11.61 8.56 -6.16
N THR A 106 -12.59 9.36 -5.85
CA THR A 106 -12.66 10.61 -6.54
C THR A 106 -12.27 11.63 -5.54
N PRO A 107 -11.59 12.23 -5.79
CA PRO A 107 -11.10 13.13 -4.79
C PRO A 107 -12.19 13.93 -4.12
N TYR A 108 -12.77 12.94 -3.73
CA TYR A 108 -13.41 13.24 -3.17
C TYR A 108 -14.11 13.48 -3.15
N LYS A 109 -14.30 13.00 -3.24
CA LYS A 109 -14.88 12.94 -3.27
C LYS A 109 -15.48 13.02 -3.19
N ASN A 110 -15.87 12.86 -3.13
CA ASN A 110 -16.48 12.91 -3.06
C ASN A 110 -16.85 13.29 -2.70
N ALA A 111 -16.92 13.30 -2.58
CA ALA A 111 -17.27 13.65 -2.36
C ALA A 111 -17.62 14.18 -2.10
N GLU A 112 -17.66 14.01 -2.03
CA GLU A 112 -17.95 14.51 -2.01
C GLU A 112 -18.44 14.81 -2.05
N LEU A 113 -18.72 14.67 -2.08
CA LEU A 113 -19.18 14.97 -2.29
C LEU A 113 -19.86 15.26 -2.32
N ASP A 114 -20.13 15.07 -2.28
CA ASP A 114 -20.70 15.37 -2.42
C ASP A 114 -21.16 15.80 -2.30
N LYS A 115 -21.34 15.72 -2.36
CA LYS A 115 -21.74 16.19 -2.22
C LYS A 115 -22.09 16.54 -2.14
#